data_40de9b6652a149d1897126b0cb50f4f6
#
_entry.id   40de9b6652a149d1897126b0cb50f4f6
#
_cell.length_a   1.000
_cell.length_b   1.000
_cell.length_c   1.000
_cell.angle_alpha   90.00
_cell.angle_beta   90.00
_cell.angle_gamma   90.00
#
_symmetry.space_group_name_H-M   'P 1'
#
loop_
_entity.id
_entity.type
_entity.pdbx_description
1 polymer ?
#
loop_
_entity_poly.entity_id
_entity_poly.type
_entity_poly.pdbx_seq_one_letter_code
_entity_poly.pdbx_strand_id
1 'polypeptide(L)'
;MYNVEKKQYEKIDIKYKFLLGVQNKNNNSEKEYLNLLKTIIKENNIKISRNSKVYSKFGVRMEFNLLDGFPLLTTKKMPWKTILRELIWFINGETDNKILNNKKVHIWDLNSTKEFLESRNLSYEIEGDLGPIYGFQWRHCGAEYIDCDTDYKNKGVDQLKYVINEIKTNPSSRRIIMSSWNPIDIPKM
;
A
#
# COMPACT_ATOMS: atom_id res chain seq x y z
N MET A 1 22.90 -9.73 11.33
CA MET A 1 21.72 -10.14 10.54
C MET A 1 21.15 -9.06 9.66
N TYR A 2 21.30 -7.78 9.98
CA TYR A 2 20.79 -6.64 9.20
C TYR A 2 21.39 -6.43 7.78
N ASN A 3 22.58 -6.96 7.51
CA ASN A 3 23.30 -6.72 6.26
C ASN A 3 22.89 -7.63 5.08
N VAL A 4 22.23 -8.76 5.34
CA VAL A 4 21.81 -9.69 4.28
C VAL A 4 20.52 -9.22 3.60
N GLU A 5 19.60 -8.65 4.38
CA GLU A 5 18.33 -8.12 3.86
C GLU A 5 18.56 -6.87 2.98
N LYS A 6 19.44 -5.96 3.39
CA LYS A 6 19.76 -4.75 2.60
C LYS A 6 20.29 -5.07 1.19
N LYS A 7 21.14 -6.10 1.04
CA LYS A 7 21.64 -6.56 -0.26
C LYS A 7 20.56 -7.21 -1.13
N GLN A 8 19.55 -7.81 -0.51
CA GLN A 8 18.44 -8.45 -1.22
C GLN A 8 17.47 -7.39 -1.81
N TYR A 9 17.25 -6.29 -1.13
CA TYR A 9 16.45 -5.16 -1.62
C TYR A 9 17.13 -4.40 -2.76
N GLU A 10 18.44 -4.21 -2.73
CA GLU A 10 19.18 -3.62 -3.85
C GLU A 10 19.09 -4.47 -5.13
N LYS A 11 19.13 -5.81 -4.99
CA LYS A 11 18.92 -6.74 -6.12
C LYS A 11 17.49 -6.69 -6.66
N ILE A 12 16.49 -6.47 -5.81
CA ILE A 12 15.10 -6.31 -6.21
C ILE A 12 14.95 -5.01 -7.02
N ASP A 13 15.55 -3.89 -6.59
CA ASP A 13 15.51 -2.61 -7.33
C ASP A 13 16.09 -2.73 -8.75
N ILE A 14 17.17 -3.49 -8.94
CA ILE A 14 17.76 -3.75 -10.25
C ILE A 14 16.86 -4.63 -11.14
N LYS A 15 16.25 -5.66 -10.57
CA LYS A 15 15.34 -6.56 -11.30
C LYS A 15 14.04 -5.86 -11.71
N TYR A 16 13.52 -4.98 -10.87
CA TYR A 16 12.35 -4.15 -11.20
C TYR A 16 12.65 -3.08 -12.23
N LYS A 17 13.85 -2.50 -12.27
CA LYS A 17 14.27 -1.62 -13.38
C LYS A 17 14.20 -2.32 -14.73
N PHE A 18 14.53 -3.60 -14.78
CA PHE A 18 14.43 -4.40 -16.00
C PHE A 18 12.96 -4.69 -16.39
N LEU A 19 12.10 -4.99 -15.43
CA LEU A 19 10.66 -5.21 -15.66
C LEU A 19 9.92 -3.94 -16.07
N LEU A 20 10.30 -2.78 -15.54
CA LEU A 20 9.75 -1.48 -15.92
C LEU A 20 10.29 -0.97 -17.26
N GLY A 21 11.41 -1.52 -17.74
CA GLY A 21 12.03 -1.17 -19.04
C GLY A 21 11.41 -1.88 -20.24
N VAL A 22 10.56 -2.89 -20.02
CA VAL A 22 9.83 -3.55 -21.11
C VAL A 22 8.59 -2.71 -21.44
N GLN A 23 8.78 -1.72 -22.31
CA GLN A 23 7.65 -1.01 -22.92
C GLN A 23 6.85 -2.01 -23.77
N ASN A 24 5.72 -2.40 -23.25
CA ASN A 24 4.79 -3.20 -24.03
C ASN A 24 4.15 -2.33 -25.12
N LYS A 25 4.45 -2.63 -26.38
CA LYS A 25 3.91 -1.89 -27.54
C LYS A 25 2.37 -1.94 -27.64
N ASN A 26 1.72 -2.84 -26.89
CA ASN A 26 0.27 -3.00 -26.82
C ASN A 26 -0.28 -2.85 -25.40
N ASN A 27 -0.13 -1.67 -24.79
CA ASN A 27 -0.64 -1.42 -23.44
C ASN A 27 -2.17 -1.30 -23.42
N ASN A 28 -2.87 -2.43 -23.61
CA ASN A 28 -4.34 -2.48 -23.55
C ASN A 28 -4.86 -2.12 -22.14
N SER A 29 -4.12 -2.47 -21.10
CA SER A 29 -4.48 -2.17 -19.71
C SER A 29 -4.57 -0.67 -19.42
N GLU A 30 -3.64 0.12 -19.97
CA GLU A 30 -3.70 1.58 -19.83
C GLU A 30 -4.86 2.19 -20.62
N LYS A 31 -5.24 1.59 -21.75
CA LYS A 31 -6.44 2.01 -22.51
C LYS A 31 -7.73 1.81 -21.71
N GLU A 32 -7.83 0.72 -20.94
CA GLU A 32 -8.97 0.51 -20.03
C GLU A 32 -9.07 1.60 -18.99
N TYR A 33 -7.94 1.96 -18.36
CA TYR A 33 -7.87 3.08 -17.42
C TYR A 33 -8.33 4.40 -18.06
N LEU A 34 -7.82 4.73 -19.25
CA LEU A 34 -8.18 5.96 -19.97
C LEU A 34 -9.66 5.98 -20.38
N ASN A 35 -10.21 4.85 -20.80
CA ASN A 35 -11.63 4.71 -21.12
C ASN A 35 -12.51 4.87 -19.87
N LEU A 36 -12.07 4.32 -18.73
CA LEU A 36 -12.74 4.54 -17.46
C LEU A 36 -12.77 6.03 -17.07
N LEU A 37 -11.65 6.75 -17.21
CA LEU A 37 -11.60 8.20 -16.96
C LEU A 37 -12.58 8.97 -17.85
N LYS A 38 -12.63 8.65 -19.16
CA LYS A 38 -13.58 9.26 -20.10
C LYS A 38 -15.03 9.01 -19.68
N THR A 39 -15.32 7.78 -19.24
CA THR A 39 -16.66 7.40 -18.77
C THR A 39 -17.06 8.18 -17.53
N ILE A 40 -16.18 8.28 -16.53
CA ILE A 40 -16.42 9.02 -15.29
C ILE A 40 -16.69 10.50 -15.58
N ILE A 41 -15.90 11.11 -16.46
CA ILE A 41 -16.07 12.52 -16.85
C ILE A 41 -17.41 12.70 -17.59
N LYS A 42 -17.75 11.80 -18.52
CA LYS A 42 -18.99 11.87 -19.31
C LYS A 42 -20.23 11.69 -18.45
N GLU A 43 -20.20 10.80 -17.47
CA GLU A 43 -21.33 10.54 -16.56
C GLU A 43 -21.58 11.75 -15.62
N ASN A 44 -20.58 12.58 -15.40
CA ASN A 44 -20.64 13.81 -14.61
C ASN A 44 -21.26 13.62 -13.20
N ASN A 45 -21.04 12.45 -12.59
CA ASN A 45 -21.56 12.16 -11.25
C ASN A 45 -20.61 12.75 -10.21
N ILE A 46 -20.97 13.88 -9.64
CA ILE A 46 -20.16 14.62 -8.68
C ILE A 46 -20.51 14.20 -7.25
N LYS A 47 -19.50 13.86 -6.47
CA LYS A 47 -19.60 13.67 -5.02
C LYS A 47 -18.73 14.67 -4.26
N ILE A 48 -19.19 15.06 -3.10
CA ILE A 48 -18.38 15.85 -2.16
C ILE A 48 -17.60 14.85 -1.32
N SER A 49 -16.29 14.86 -1.45
CA SER A 49 -15.37 14.10 -0.59
C SER A 49 -14.87 15.00 0.55
N ARG A 50 -14.13 14.43 1.49
CA ARG A 50 -13.54 15.18 2.62
C ARG A 50 -12.71 16.38 2.18
N ASN A 51 -11.98 16.26 1.07
CA ASN A 51 -11.01 17.27 0.65
C ASN A 51 -11.43 18.07 -0.59
N SER A 52 -12.38 17.57 -1.39
CA SER A 52 -12.75 18.23 -2.65
C SER A 52 -14.02 17.64 -3.27
N LYS A 53 -14.53 18.31 -4.31
CA LYS A 53 -15.52 17.72 -5.23
C LYS A 53 -14.78 16.76 -6.17
N VAL A 54 -15.33 15.56 -6.33
CA VAL A 54 -14.76 14.52 -7.19
C VAL A 54 -15.80 13.95 -8.14
N TYR A 55 -15.38 13.63 -9.37
CA TYR A 55 -16.18 12.78 -10.25
C TYR A 55 -16.04 11.34 -9.79
N SER A 56 -17.13 10.62 -9.67
CA SER A 56 -17.09 9.28 -9.12
C SER A 56 -18.05 8.33 -9.83
N LYS A 57 -17.62 7.07 -9.94
CA LYS A 57 -18.45 5.96 -10.38
C LYS A 57 -18.35 4.84 -9.37
N PHE A 58 -19.49 4.32 -8.93
CA PHE A 58 -19.52 3.20 -8.01
C PHE A 58 -19.38 1.88 -8.77
N GLY A 59 -18.46 1.03 -8.31
CA GLY A 59 -18.30 -0.33 -8.82
C GLY A 59 -17.75 -0.36 -10.26
N VAL A 60 -16.42 -0.32 -10.38
CA VAL A 60 -15.72 -0.49 -11.66
C VAL A 60 -14.78 -1.69 -11.57
N ARG A 61 -14.51 -2.32 -12.72
CA ARG A 61 -13.55 -3.41 -12.85
C ARG A 61 -12.52 -3.03 -13.91
N MET A 62 -11.25 -3.29 -13.62
CA MET A 62 -10.15 -3.24 -14.57
C MET A 62 -9.37 -4.56 -14.47
N GLU A 63 -8.89 -5.06 -15.59
CA GLU A 63 -8.08 -6.27 -15.69
C GLU A 63 -6.69 -5.94 -16.20
N PHE A 64 -5.67 -6.52 -15.55
CA PHE A 64 -4.27 -6.32 -15.90
C PHE A 64 -3.59 -7.68 -16.09
N ASN A 65 -3.08 -7.94 -17.28
CA ASN A 65 -2.26 -9.12 -17.52
C ASN A 65 -0.82 -8.82 -17.08
N LEU A 66 -0.40 -9.38 -15.97
CA LEU A 66 0.95 -9.13 -15.43
C LEU A 66 2.08 -9.76 -16.27
N LEU A 67 1.75 -10.68 -17.20
CA LEU A 67 2.72 -11.16 -18.19
C LEU A 67 3.15 -10.08 -19.18
N ASP A 68 2.29 -9.06 -19.37
CA ASP A 68 2.59 -7.89 -20.20
C ASP A 68 3.45 -6.85 -19.47
N GLY A 69 3.80 -7.09 -18.23
CA GLY A 69 4.57 -6.22 -17.37
C GLY A 69 3.75 -5.59 -16.25
N PHE A 70 4.41 -4.81 -15.40
CA PHE A 70 3.74 -4.09 -14.31
C PHE A 70 2.88 -2.95 -14.88
N PRO A 71 1.61 -2.80 -14.48
CA PRO A 71 0.66 -1.82 -15.04
C PRO A 71 0.93 -0.39 -14.56
N LEU A 72 2.13 0.12 -14.78
CA LEU A 72 2.49 1.49 -14.47
C LEU A 72 2.02 2.41 -15.61
N LEU A 73 1.24 3.44 -15.28
CA LEU A 73 0.76 4.41 -16.27
C LEU A 73 1.92 5.15 -16.94
N THR A 74 1.82 5.32 -18.26
CA THR A 74 2.77 6.08 -19.07
C THR A 74 2.23 7.44 -19.53
N THR A 75 0.92 7.63 -19.49
CA THR A 75 0.23 8.88 -19.87
C THR A 75 0.36 9.99 -18.83
N LYS A 76 0.90 9.68 -17.65
CA LYS A 76 1.31 10.68 -16.65
C LYS A 76 2.61 10.25 -15.96
N LYS A 77 3.36 11.22 -15.44
CA LYS A 77 4.57 10.93 -14.66
C LYS A 77 4.19 10.28 -13.33
N MET A 78 4.52 8.99 -13.18
CA MET A 78 4.28 8.23 -11.95
C MET A 78 5.49 8.30 -11.02
N PRO A 79 5.31 8.62 -9.73
CA PRO A 79 6.39 8.63 -8.74
C PRO A 79 6.68 7.19 -8.26
N TRP A 80 7.08 6.30 -9.18
CA TRP A 80 7.22 4.87 -8.91
C TRP A 80 8.17 4.53 -7.73
N LYS A 81 9.20 5.35 -7.50
CA LYS A 81 10.11 5.16 -6.35
C LYS A 81 9.40 5.39 -5.03
N THR A 82 8.52 6.38 -4.95
CA THR A 82 7.68 6.64 -3.78
C THR A 82 6.75 5.47 -3.52
N ILE A 83 6.07 5.01 -4.57
CA ILE A 83 5.14 3.85 -4.50
C ILE A 83 5.87 2.60 -4.02
N LEU A 84 7.06 2.30 -4.57
CA LEU A 84 7.84 1.13 -4.17
C LEU A 84 8.34 1.23 -2.72
N ARG A 85 8.77 2.40 -2.28
CA ARG A 85 9.26 2.61 -0.90
C ARG A 85 8.14 2.46 0.12
N GLU A 86 6.96 2.97 -0.18
CA GLU A 86 5.76 2.78 0.63
C GLU A 86 5.36 1.30 0.69
N LEU A 87 5.32 0.60 -0.46
CA LEU A 87 4.99 -0.82 -0.49
C LEU A 87 5.97 -1.65 0.36
N ILE A 88 7.28 -1.38 0.28
CA ILE A 88 8.28 -2.07 1.10
C ILE A 88 8.06 -1.77 2.59
N TRP A 89 7.70 -0.55 2.93
CA TRP A 89 7.39 -0.14 4.28
C TRP A 89 6.18 -0.91 4.83
N PHE A 90 5.09 -1.07 4.05
CA PHE A 90 3.97 -1.93 4.43
C PHE A 90 4.36 -3.41 4.54
N ILE A 91 5.17 -3.94 3.62
CA ILE A 91 5.66 -5.33 3.66
C ILE A 91 6.46 -5.61 4.95
N ASN A 92 7.16 -4.62 5.46
CA ASN A 92 7.90 -4.72 6.70
C ASN A 92 7.02 -4.61 7.96
N GLY A 93 5.76 -4.20 7.83
CA GLY A 93 4.86 -3.97 8.95
C GLY A 93 5.13 -2.65 9.69
N GLU A 94 5.88 -1.76 9.08
CA GLU A 94 6.24 -0.47 9.66
C GLU A 94 5.04 0.46 9.81
N THR A 95 5.05 1.28 10.85
CA THR A 95 4.02 2.27 11.17
C THR A 95 4.60 3.65 11.45
N ASP A 96 5.92 3.78 11.58
CA ASP A 96 6.62 5.05 11.76
C ASP A 96 6.85 5.76 10.41
N ASN A 97 6.21 6.93 10.23
CA ASN A 97 6.40 7.78 9.05
C ASN A 97 7.82 8.34 8.91
N LYS A 98 8.60 8.47 10.00
CA LYS A 98 9.99 8.93 9.94
C LYS A 98 10.86 8.03 9.08
N ILE A 99 10.56 6.73 9.03
CA ILE A 99 11.25 5.76 8.16
C ILE A 99 11.03 6.11 6.68
N LEU A 100 9.83 6.54 6.30
CA LEU A 100 9.52 7.02 4.96
C LEU A 100 10.19 8.37 4.67
N ASN A 101 10.17 9.30 5.63
CA ASN A 101 10.77 10.61 5.50
C ASN A 101 12.29 10.52 5.26
N ASN A 102 12.98 9.63 5.96
CA ASN A 102 14.40 9.33 5.73
C ASN A 102 14.68 8.83 4.31
N LYS A 103 13.67 8.26 3.64
CA LYS A 103 13.71 7.82 2.24
C LYS A 103 13.17 8.88 1.27
N LYS A 104 12.92 10.11 1.73
CA LYS A 104 12.34 11.20 0.94
C LYS A 104 10.96 10.87 0.38
N VAL A 105 10.12 10.25 1.19
CA VAL A 105 8.71 9.96 0.93
C VAL A 105 7.87 10.68 1.96
N HIS A 106 7.06 11.64 1.53
CA HIS A 106 6.34 12.60 2.37
C HIS A 106 4.82 12.49 2.25
N ILE A 107 4.33 11.37 1.72
CA ILE A 107 2.89 11.19 1.42
C ILE A 107 2.03 11.00 2.67
N TRP A 108 2.65 10.64 3.81
CA TRP A 108 1.98 10.41 5.08
C TRP A 108 2.19 11.54 6.11
N ASP A 109 2.97 12.58 5.77
CA ASP A 109 3.35 13.62 6.73
C ASP A 109 2.14 14.28 7.39
N LEU A 110 1.15 14.70 6.61
CA LEU A 110 -0.06 15.34 7.14
C LEU A 110 -0.91 14.41 8.00
N ASN A 111 -0.81 13.10 7.82
CA ASN A 111 -1.57 12.10 8.56
C ASN A 111 -0.88 11.67 9.85
N SER A 112 0.39 12.03 10.02
CA SER A 112 1.21 11.69 11.19
C SER A 112 1.51 12.88 12.09
N THR A 113 0.94 14.07 11.81
CA THR A 113 1.06 15.22 12.68
C THR A 113 0.22 15.03 13.94
N LYS A 114 0.70 15.59 15.05
CA LYS A 114 -0.01 15.54 16.32
C LYS A 114 -1.42 16.13 16.21
N GLU A 115 -1.55 17.27 15.54
CA GLU A 115 -2.83 17.96 15.33
C GLU A 115 -3.83 17.08 14.55
N PHE A 116 -3.35 16.35 13.54
CA PHE A 116 -4.22 15.44 12.78
C PHE A 116 -4.68 14.28 13.65
N LEU A 117 -3.77 13.63 14.36
CA LEU A 117 -4.07 12.49 15.23
C LEU A 117 -5.05 12.90 16.33
N GLU A 118 -4.83 14.03 17.00
CA GLU A 118 -5.74 14.58 18.02
C GLU A 118 -7.13 14.89 17.43
N SER A 119 -7.21 15.43 16.22
CA SER A 119 -8.48 15.68 15.52
C SER A 119 -9.30 14.41 15.25
N ARG A 120 -8.63 13.25 15.29
CA ARG A 120 -9.23 11.92 15.12
C ARG A 120 -9.46 11.19 16.44
N ASN A 121 -9.23 11.85 17.57
CA ASN A 121 -9.18 11.25 18.91
C ASN A 121 -8.16 10.11 19.03
N LEU A 122 -7.05 10.22 18.28
CA LEU A 122 -5.92 9.31 18.33
C LEU A 122 -4.78 10.02 19.05
N SER A 123 -4.41 9.53 20.22
CA SER A 123 -3.32 10.09 21.04
C SER A 123 -2.15 9.12 21.07
N TYR A 124 -1.41 9.00 19.96
CA TYR A 124 -0.13 8.33 19.99
C TYR A 124 0.92 9.28 20.56
N GLU A 125 1.69 8.81 21.55
CA GLU A 125 2.71 9.66 22.20
C GLU A 125 3.90 9.96 21.29
N ILE A 126 4.17 9.05 20.34
CA ILE A 126 5.31 9.15 19.44
C ILE A 126 4.89 9.88 18.15
N GLU A 127 5.48 11.05 17.95
CA GLU A 127 5.29 11.80 16.69
C GLU A 127 5.77 10.99 15.50
N GLY A 128 4.94 10.90 14.48
CA GLY A 128 5.20 10.09 13.29
C GLY A 128 4.54 8.71 13.33
N ASP A 129 4.03 8.29 14.48
CA ASP A 129 3.28 7.05 14.64
C ASP A 129 1.93 7.15 13.93
N LEU A 130 1.67 6.24 13.00
CA LEU A 130 0.44 6.16 12.21
C LEU A 130 -0.56 5.14 12.76
N GLY A 131 -0.22 4.46 13.86
CA GLY A 131 -1.07 3.43 14.45
C GLY A 131 -1.09 2.12 13.67
N PRO A 132 -2.05 1.24 13.95
CA PRO A 132 -2.12 -0.11 13.38
C PRO A 132 -2.62 -0.13 11.93
N ILE A 133 -1.98 0.67 11.06
CA ILE A 133 -2.34 0.83 9.65
C ILE A 133 -1.99 -0.40 8.80
N TYR A 134 -2.11 -0.28 7.48
CA TYR A 134 -2.09 -1.38 6.50
C TYR A 134 -0.93 -2.37 6.66
N GLY A 135 0.30 -1.90 6.86
CA GLY A 135 1.48 -2.75 7.03
C GLY A 135 1.41 -3.58 8.31
N PHE A 136 0.96 -2.97 9.41
CA PHE A 136 0.73 -3.68 10.66
C PHE A 136 -0.29 -4.80 10.50
N GLN A 137 -1.41 -4.53 9.82
CA GLN A 137 -2.41 -5.54 9.56
C GLN A 137 -1.88 -6.68 8.69
N TRP A 138 -1.00 -6.42 7.76
CA TRP A 138 -0.39 -7.46 6.93
C TRP A 138 0.52 -8.39 7.72
N ARG A 139 1.22 -7.88 8.73
CA ARG A 139 2.27 -8.61 9.44
C ARG A 139 1.90 -9.04 10.85
N HIS A 140 0.95 -8.36 11.50
CA HIS A 140 0.63 -8.51 12.91
C HIS A 140 -0.87 -8.45 13.18
N CYS A 141 -1.72 -8.91 12.24
CA CYS A 141 -3.18 -8.83 12.36
C CYS A 141 -3.67 -9.45 13.66
N GLY A 142 -4.45 -8.67 14.42
CA GLY A 142 -5.01 -9.11 15.71
C GLY A 142 -4.05 -8.99 16.90
N ALA A 143 -2.82 -8.52 16.71
CA ALA A 143 -1.99 -8.08 17.84
C ALA A 143 -2.53 -6.78 18.42
N GLU A 144 -2.42 -6.60 19.74
CA GLU A 144 -2.69 -5.31 20.37
C GLU A 144 -1.60 -4.31 19.97
N TYR A 145 -2.02 -3.19 19.37
CA TYR A 145 -1.11 -2.13 18.99
C TYR A 145 -0.80 -1.25 20.20
N ILE A 146 0.49 -0.99 20.44
CA ILE A 146 0.99 -0.11 21.50
C ILE A 146 1.54 1.17 20.84
N ASP A 147 2.64 1.07 20.11
CA ASP A 147 3.29 2.17 19.39
C ASP A 147 4.20 1.65 18.27
N CYS A 148 4.76 2.57 17.49
CA CYS A 148 5.64 2.23 16.36
C CYS A 148 7.03 1.71 16.75
N ASP A 149 7.45 1.86 18.00
CA ASP A 149 8.75 1.39 18.52
C ASP A 149 8.66 0.00 19.16
N THR A 150 7.44 -0.49 19.39
CA THR A 150 7.19 -1.80 20.01
C THR A 150 7.58 -2.95 19.09
N ASP A 151 8.30 -3.97 19.64
CA ASP A 151 8.59 -5.21 18.92
C ASP A 151 7.35 -6.13 18.90
N TYR A 152 6.79 -6.28 17.70
CA TYR A 152 5.64 -7.16 17.45
C TYR A 152 6.03 -8.55 16.95
N LYS A 153 7.29 -8.94 17.03
CA LYS A 153 7.76 -10.27 16.60
C LYS A 153 6.95 -11.37 17.28
N ASN A 154 6.40 -12.27 16.46
CA ASN A 154 5.55 -13.39 16.89
C ASN A 154 4.22 -12.97 17.56
N LYS A 155 3.79 -11.72 17.41
CA LYS A 155 2.46 -11.26 17.86
C LYS A 155 1.51 -11.16 16.67
N GLY A 156 0.26 -11.57 16.88
CA GLY A 156 -0.76 -11.57 15.85
C GLY A 156 -0.51 -12.57 14.71
N VAL A 157 -1.21 -12.37 13.60
CA VAL A 157 -1.12 -13.22 12.40
C VAL A 157 -0.35 -12.50 11.30
N ASP A 158 0.75 -13.11 10.83
CA ASP A 158 1.46 -12.67 9.63
C ASP A 158 0.69 -13.13 8.38
N GLN A 159 -0.26 -12.32 7.93
CA GLN A 159 -1.12 -12.61 6.78
C GLN A 159 -0.30 -12.76 5.49
N LEU A 160 0.74 -11.92 5.31
CA LEU A 160 1.57 -11.95 4.11
C LEU A 160 2.34 -13.28 4.00
N LYS A 161 2.93 -13.72 5.10
CA LYS A 161 3.61 -15.02 5.17
C LYS A 161 2.65 -16.17 4.92
N TYR A 162 1.44 -16.10 5.50
CA TYR A 162 0.39 -17.10 5.30
C TYR A 162 -0.01 -17.21 3.83
N VAL A 163 -0.32 -16.09 3.17
CA VAL A 163 -0.72 -16.06 1.75
C VAL A 163 0.39 -16.61 0.85
N ILE A 164 1.64 -16.21 1.08
CA ILE A 164 2.79 -16.73 0.31
C ILE A 164 2.92 -18.26 0.49
N ASN A 165 2.74 -18.76 1.69
CA ASN A 165 2.79 -20.19 1.96
C ASN A 165 1.66 -20.93 1.26
N GLU A 166 0.41 -20.45 1.38
CA GLU A 166 -0.75 -21.05 0.71
C GLU A 166 -0.59 -21.09 -0.81
N ILE A 167 -0.11 -20.01 -1.43
CA ILE A 167 0.16 -19.99 -2.88
C ILE A 167 1.15 -21.10 -3.28
N LYS A 168 2.15 -21.38 -2.43
CA LYS A 168 3.16 -22.40 -2.71
C LYS A 168 2.68 -23.82 -2.48
N THR A 169 1.87 -24.04 -1.45
CA THR A 169 1.53 -25.39 -0.98
C THR A 169 0.12 -25.82 -1.38
N ASN A 170 -0.82 -24.87 -1.49
CA ASN A 170 -2.21 -25.14 -1.80
C ASN A 170 -2.84 -23.99 -2.63
N PRO A 171 -2.39 -23.77 -3.89
CA PRO A 171 -2.80 -22.60 -4.69
C PRO A 171 -4.31 -22.61 -5.05
N SER A 172 -5.00 -23.72 -4.89
CA SER A 172 -6.46 -23.84 -5.09
C SER A 172 -7.27 -23.51 -3.82
N SER A 173 -6.62 -23.12 -2.73
CA SER A 173 -7.30 -22.77 -1.49
C SER A 173 -8.24 -21.57 -1.68
N ARG A 174 -9.47 -21.68 -1.16
CA ARG A 174 -10.44 -20.57 -1.11
C ARG A 174 -10.18 -19.60 0.04
N ARG A 175 -9.09 -19.79 0.80
CA ARG A 175 -8.71 -19.03 1.98
C ARG A 175 -7.45 -18.19 1.79
N ILE A 176 -7.01 -17.97 0.55
CA ILE A 176 -5.90 -17.07 0.23
C ILE A 176 -6.44 -15.64 0.28
N ILE A 177 -6.51 -15.11 1.49
CA ILE A 177 -7.10 -13.80 1.78
C ILE A 177 -6.09 -13.01 2.62
N MET A 178 -5.88 -11.74 2.27
CA MET A 178 -5.15 -10.76 3.07
C MET A 178 -5.96 -9.48 3.12
N SER A 179 -6.21 -8.97 4.33
CA SER A 179 -6.98 -7.74 4.53
C SER A 179 -6.13 -6.72 5.28
N SER A 180 -6.18 -5.48 4.82
CA SER A 180 -5.62 -4.35 5.56
C SER A 180 -6.64 -3.71 6.52
N TRP A 181 -7.91 -4.10 6.42
CA TRP A 181 -9.01 -3.56 7.21
C TRP A 181 -9.38 -4.52 8.31
N ASN A 182 -9.04 -4.15 9.54
CA ASN A 182 -9.45 -4.87 10.74
C ASN A 182 -10.54 -4.04 11.46
N PRO A 183 -11.77 -4.53 11.59
CA PRO A 183 -12.85 -3.78 12.23
C PRO A 183 -12.54 -3.28 13.64
N ILE A 184 -11.68 -3.98 14.38
CA ILE A 184 -11.27 -3.59 15.75
C ILE A 184 -10.34 -2.36 15.71
N ASP A 185 -9.52 -2.23 14.68
CA ASP A 185 -8.50 -1.18 14.56
C ASP A 185 -8.93 -0.01 13.66
N ILE A 186 -10.00 -0.16 12.86
CA ILE A 186 -10.50 0.92 11.99
C ILE A 186 -10.69 2.25 12.74
N PRO A 187 -11.21 2.30 13.98
CA PRO A 187 -11.30 3.56 14.72
C PRO A 187 -9.96 4.16 15.11
N LYS A 188 -8.88 3.36 15.06
CA LYS A 188 -7.51 3.75 15.46
C LYS A 188 -6.60 4.07 14.25
N MET A 189 -7.13 4.03 13.02
CA MET A 189 -6.38 4.21 11.77
C MET A 189 -6.58 5.60 11.17
#